data_b3d514cd1867fe9fb15472807a9a9c25
#
_entry.id   b3d514cd1867fe9fb15472807a9a9c25
#
_cell.length_a   1.000
_cell.length_b   1.000
_cell.length_c   1.000
_cell.angle_alpha   90.00
_cell.angle_beta   90.00
_cell.angle_gamma   90.00
#
_symmetry.space_group_name_H-M   'P 1'
#
loop_
_entity.id
_entity.type
_entity.pdbx_description
1 polymer ?
#
loop_
_entity_poly.entity_id
_entity_poly.type
_entity_poly.pdbx_seq_one_letter_code
_entity_poly.pdbx_strand_id
1 'polypeptide(L)'
;MEGALHYIGSVLKRWACVAALSMAGLWSAGSAKAQNVNTGFQINRYEPTAAGEWSFWVDHPWYSSTRYFAAGITLNYAHNPLVFGRTDATGSFTQTLSVIEHQLIGHVDIAGSFLDRVLITATMPIVLLERGTAAAGVAPATGVVISDPRVGLWVRLFGQPYRSAISMSLGANVWIPLRAFADGSSAVSTGSSDQSVRVMPKLALGGLSHHVMWSFGAGFMYRPAAKLGDATVNEAGSSVGSELQLGAAIAYANTDRRFAIGPEAVLSTVVLGPSGVKPFGSDYTSLEVLLGIHYNIAKILQLSVAGGVGILREPGTPDGRALLRLAYAPWKDGKPDDRDKDGIPDKSDACPDNAGISTDEPSTHGCPDRDNDLVVDKIDICPDVHKGKTPDPKRLGCPVGDRDKDGVVDSEDLCPDVHKGETPDPAKLGCPAGDRDNDGVVDPQDLCPDVHKGEVPDPAKLGCPAGDRDKDGVVDPQDLCPDVH
;
A
#
# COMPACT_ATOMS: atom_id res chain seq x y z
N MET A 1 -16.70 17.77 12.87
CA MET A 1 -15.71 16.96 13.60
C MET A 1 -16.28 16.30 14.86
N GLU A 2 -17.22 16.89 15.57
CA GLU A 2 -17.81 16.29 16.79
C GLU A 2 -18.68 15.04 16.56
N GLY A 3 -19.38 14.92 15.43
CA GLY A 3 -20.22 13.74 15.13
C GLY A 3 -19.44 12.45 14.87
N ALA A 4 -18.21 12.53 14.34
CA ALA A 4 -17.36 11.37 14.06
C ALA A 4 -16.75 10.79 15.36
N LEU A 5 -16.41 11.64 16.32
CA LEU A 5 -15.89 11.24 17.62
C LEU A 5 -16.96 10.50 18.48
N HIS A 6 -18.22 10.91 18.36
CA HIS A 6 -19.31 10.26 19.07
C HIS A 6 -19.64 8.88 18.51
N TYR A 7 -19.54 8.69 17.19
CA TYR A 7 -19.77 7.40 16.53
C TYR A 7 -18.65 6.40 16.85
N ILE A 8 -17.39 6.84 16.83
CA ILE A 8 -16.23 6.01 17.19
C ILE A 8 -16.29 5.59 18.66
N GLY A 9 -16.68 6.50 19.55
CA GLY A 9 -16.86 6.20 20.98
C GLY A 9 -17.95 5.17 21.27
N SER A 10 -19.04 5.16 20.50
CA SER A 10 -20.14 4.19 20.66
C SER A 10 -19.78 2.80 20.13
N VAL A 11 -19.01 2.73 19.03
CA VAL A 11 -18.50 1.49 18.44
C VAL A 11 -17.46 0.86 19.37
N LEU A 12 -16.51 1.63 19.89
CA LEU A 12 -15.50 1.15 20.83
C LEU A 12 -16.13 0.64 22.14
N LYS A 13 -17.16 1.28 22.66
CA LYS A 13 -17.88 0.79 23.85
C LYS A 13 -18.60 -0.54 23.59
N ARG A 14 -19.21 -0.74 22.43
CA ARG A 14 -19.85 -2.03 22.06
C ARG A 14 -18.85 -3.15 21.91
N TRP A 15 -17.67 -2.87 21.32
CA TRP A 15 -16.62 -3.87 21.18
C TRP A 15 -15.90 -4.17 22.50
N ALA A 16 -15.75 -3.20 23.40
CA ALA A 16 -15.24 -3.41 24.74
C ALA A 16 -16.19 -4.31 25.58
N CYS A 17 -17.50 -4.16 25.43
CA CYS A 17 -18.47 -5.05 26.07
C CYS A 17 -18.43 -6.48 25.51
N VAL A 18 -18.26 -6.66 24.20
CA VAL A 18 -18.12 -7.99 23.58
C VAL A 18 -16.81 -8.66 24.02
N ALA A 19 -15.71 -7.92 24.09
CA ALA A 19 -14.43 -8.42 24.59
C ALA A 19 -14.48 -8.75 26.09
N ALA A 20 -15.19 -7.95 26.91
CA ALA A 20 -15.37 -8.21 28.35
C ALA A 20 -16.28 -9.42 28.62
N LEU A 21 -17.32 -9.63 27.78
CA LEU A 21 -18.19 -10.81 27.91
C LEU A 21 -17.48 -12.09 27.49
N SER A 22 -16.59 -12.04 26.47
CA SER A 22 -15.77 -13.19 26.08
C SER A 22 -14.68 -13.51 27.11
N MET A 23 -14.14 -12.52 27.84
CA MET A 23 -13.20 -12.75 28.94
C MET A 23 -13.89 -13.21 30.22
N ALA A 24 -15.09 -12.75 30.51
CA ALA A 24 -15.85 -13.19 31.70
C ALA A 24 -16.30 -14.66 31.59
N GLY A 25 -16.56 -15.17 30.40
CA GLY A 25 -16.86 -16.57 30.13
C GLY A 25 -15.68 -17.53 30.33
N LEU A 26 -14.45 -17.02 30.31
CA LEU A 26 -13.23 -17.81 30.53
C LEU A 26 -12.81 -17.91 32.02
N TRP A 27 -13.38 -17.08 32.89
CA TRP A 27 -13.05 -17.08 34.33
C TRP A 27 -13.93 -18.02 35.19
N SER A 28 -14.91 -18.67 34.59
CA SER A 28 -15.71 -19.70 35.28
C SER A 28 -15.20 -21.14 35.06
N ALA A 29 -14.00 -21.30 34.51
CA ALA A 29 -13.36 -22.61 34.46
C ALA A 29 -13.00 -23.03 35.88
N GLY A 30 -13.83 -23.90 36.44
CA GLY A 30 -13.61 -24.51 37.73
C GLY A 30 -12.22 -25.16 37.78
N SER A 31 -11.66 -25.18 39.00
CA SER A 31 -10.37 -25.80 39.31
C SER A 31 -10.27 -27.17 38.65
N ALA A 32 -9.51 -27.25 37.54
CA ALA A 32 -9.16 -28.51 36.89
C ALA A 32 -8.30 -29.29 37.91
N LYS A 33 -8.85 -30.36 38.44
CA LYS A 33 -8.04 -31.35 39.15
C LYS A 33 -7.00 -31.85 38.18
N ALA A 34 -5.73 -31.81 38.58
CA ALA A 34 -4.64 -32.39 37.84
C ALA A 34 -4.95 -33.88 37.59
N GLN A 35 -5.40 -34.19 36.37
CA GLN A 35 -5.46 -35.57 35.92
C GLN A 35 -4.06 -35.95 35.49
N ASN A 36 -3.49 -36.96 36.13
CA ASN A 36 -2.30 -37.68 35.68
C ASN A 36 -2.64 -38.48 34.41
N VAL A 37 -2.69 -37.84 33.30
CA VAL A 37 -2.82 -38.50 32.01
C VAL A 37 -1.76 -37.88 31.10
N ASN A 38 -0.97 -38.72 30.44
CA ASN A 38 -0.10 -38.32 29.32
C ASN A 38 -0.93 -37.60 28.30
N THR A 39 -1.05 -36.28 28.43
CA THR A 39 -1.79 -35.44 27.54
C THR A 39 -0.82 -35.04 26.43
N GLY A 40 -0.98 -35.61 25.25
CA GLY A 40 -0.25 -35.19 24.08
C GLY A 40 -0.44 -33.69 23.81
N PHE A 41 0.55 -33.06 23.28
CA PHE A 41 0.49 -31.68 22.84
C PHE A 41 1.13 -31.54 21.45
N GLN A 42 0.73 -30.53 20.71
CA GLN A 42 1.32 -30.24 19.42
C GLN A 42 2.78 -29.82 19.59
N ILE A 43 3.67 -30.57 18.94
CA ILE A 43 5.12 -30.36 19.01
C ILE A 43 5.55 -29.27 18.03
N ASN A 44 4.95 -29.24 16.82
CA ASN A 44 5.30 -28.23 15.84
C ASN A 44 5.01 -26.81 16.35
N ARG A 45 6.08 -25.99 16.41
CA ARG A 45 6.00 -24.57 16.84
C ARG A 45 5.85 -23.62 15.67
N TYR A 46 6.18 -24.05 14.46
CA TYR A 46 6.08 -23.21 13.27
C TYR A 46 4.61 -22.97 12.91
N GLU A 47 4.26 -21.70 12.82
CA GLU A 47 2.93 -21.22 12.45
C GLU A 47 3.07 -20.27 11.25
N PRO A 48 2.63 -20.65 10.06
CA PRO A 48 2.81 -19.82 8.88
C PRO A 48 2.04 -18.50 9.01
N THR A 49 2.62 -17.43 8.48
CA THR A 49 1.91 -16.18 8.22
C THR A 49 0.84 -16.40 7.15
N ALA A 50 -0.04 -15.41 6.92
CA ALA A 50 -1.03 -15.47 5.86
C ALA A 50 -0.40 -15.72 4.49
N ALA A 51 -1.10 -16.42 3.61
CA ALA A 51 -0.64 -16.67 2.25
C ALA A 51 -0.35 -15.35 1.52
N GLY A 52 0.80 -15.29 0.83
CA GLY A 52 1.21 -14.10 0.08
C GLY A 52 2.03 -13.08 0.87
N GLU A 53 2.28 -13.31 2.15
CA GLU A 53 3.09 -12.42 2.97
C GLU A 53 4.59 -12.57 2.69
N TRP A 54 5.36 -11.51 2.99
CA TRP A 54 6.81 -11.45 2.74
C TRP A 54 7.66 -12.12 3.82
N SER A 55 7.04 -12.64 4.86
CA SER A 55 7.65 -13.38 5.96
C SER A 55 7.03 -14.77 6.05
N PHE A 56 7.74 -15.71 6.65
CA PHE A 56 7.24 -17.06 6.86
C PHE A 56 6.56 -17.24 8.22
N TRP A 57 7.06 -16.58 9.26
CA TRP A 57 6.63 -16.83 10.64
C TRP A 57 6.26 -15.57 11.41
N VAL A 58 6.96 -14.45 11.17
CA VAL A 58 6.70 -13.21 11.89
C VAL A 58 5.56 -12.45 11.24
N ASP A 59 4.45 -12.31 11.95
CA ASP A 59 3.30 -11.54 11.45
C ASP A 59 3.68 -10.08 11.27
N HIS A 60 3.08 -9.44 10.29
CA HIS A 60 3.25 -8.03 10.04
C HIS A 60 1.89 -7.36 9.75
N PRO A 61 1.77 -6.01 9.93
CA PRO A 61 0.50 -5.32 9.79
C PRO A 61 0.08 -5.08 8.33
N TRP A 62 0.83 -5.59 7.35
CA TRP A 62 0.61 -5.35 5.94
C TRP A 62 -0.22 -6.47 5.31
N TYR A 63 -1.37 -6.09 4.83
CA TYR A 63 -2.21 -6.87 3.95
C TYR A 63 -2.87 -5.89 2.97
N SER A 64 -3.43 -6.39 1.89
CA SER A 64 -4.00 -5.53 0.85
C SER A 64 -5.03 -4.55 1.42
N SER A 65 -4.98 -3.31 0.97
CA SER A 65 -5.98 -2.28 1.30
C SER A 65 -7.33 -2.49 0.61
N THR A 66 -7.40 -3.36 -0.39
CA THR A 66 -8.62 -3.71 -1.12
C THR A 66 -9.06 -5.12 -0.76
N ARG A 67 -10.25 -5.54 -1.20
CA ARG A 67 -10.69 -6.92 -1.05
C ARG A 67 -9.61 -7.85 -1.59
N TYR A 68 -9.03 -8.60 -0.70
CA TYR A 68 -7.91 -9.48 -0.96
C TYR A 68 -8.30 -10.89 -0.58
N PHE A 69 -8.04 -11.82 -1.47
CA PHE A 69 -8.15 -13.23 -1.20
C PHE A 69 -6.84 -13.88 -1.59
N ALA A 70 -6.27 -14.65 -0.69
CA ALA A 70 -5.09 -15.45 -0.95
C ALA A 70 -5.30 -16.88 -0.47
N ALA A 71 -4.65 -17.81 -1.15
CA ALA A 71 -4.61 -19.21 -0.75
C ALA A 71 -3.23 -19.78 -1.06
N GLY A 72 -2.71 -20.65 -0.21
CA GLY A 72 -1.37 -21.20 -0.39
C GLY A 72 -1.18 -22.53 0.26
N ILE A 73 -0.06 -23.15 -0.08
CA ILE A 73 0.46 -24.34 0.55
C ILE A 73 1.89 -24.06 0.98
N THR A 74 2.19 -24.32 2.27
CA THR A 74 3.53 -24.24 2.81
C THR A 74 3.95 -25.63 3.26
N LEU A 75 5.03 -26.17 2.66
CA LEU A 75 5.70 -27.37 3.13
C LEU A 75 6.73 -26.97 4.18
N ASN A 76 6.66 -27.59 5.35
CA ASN A 76 7.52 -27.37 6.49
C ASN A 76 8.22 -28.70 6.85
N TYR A 77 9.51 -28.78 6.54
CA TYR A 77 10.37 -29.86 6.98
C TYR A 77 11.15 -29.45 8.21
N ALA A 78 11.15 -30.29 9.24
CA ALA A 78 11.91 -30.12 10.47
C ALA A 78 12.74 -31.35 10.75
N HIS A 79 14.04 -31.17 11.07
CA HIS A 79 14.95 -32.19 11.48
C HIS A 79 15.16 -32.18 12.98
N ASN A 80 14.96 -33.30 13.65
CA ASN A 80 15.04 -33.46 15.12
C ASN A 80 14.18 -32.46 15.93
N PRO A 81 12.89 -32.27 15.61
CA PRO A 81 12.07 -31.36 16.39
C PRO A 81 11.77 -31.89 17.81
N LEU A 82 11.95 -33.18 18.07
CA LEU A 82 11.82 -33.75 19.40
C LEU A 82 12.93 -34.77 19.66
N VAL A 83 13.80 -34.46 20.61
CA VAL A 83 14.92 -35.30 21.03
C VAL A 83 14.91 -35.45 22.54
N PHE A 84 15.37 -36.60 23.01
CA PHE A 84 15.74 -36.82 24.41
C PHE A 84 17.26 -36.90 24.55
N GLY A 85 17.74 -36.42 25.70
CA GLY A 85 19.16 -36.43 26.01
C GLY A 85 19.38 -36.23 27.50
N ARG A 86 20.63 -36.11 27.88
CA ARG A 86 21.05 -35.82 29.25
C ARG A 86 21.81 -34.51 29.27
N THR A 87 21.47 -33.68 30.26
CA THR A 87 22.26 -32.48 30.58
C THR A 87 23.26 -32.87 31.66
N ASP A 88 24.55 -32.64 31.40
CA ASP A 88 25.58 -32.89 32.38
C ASP A 88 25.67 -31.78 33.46
N ALA A 89 26.53 -31.98 34.45
CA ALA A 89 26.73 -31.02 35.53
C ALA A 89 27.25 -29.64 35.06
N THR A 90 27.76 -29.54 33.83
CA THR A 90 28.23 -28.30 33.20
C THR A 90 27.15 -27.57 32.41
N GLY A 91 25.95 -28.18 32.29
CA GLY A 91 24.84 -27.65 31.50
C GLY A 91 24.91 -28.05 30.01
N SER A 92 25.84 -28.94 29.62
CA SER A 92 25.95 -29.42 28.25
C SER A 92 24.94 -30.52 27.98
N PHE A 93 24.09 -30.31 26.96
CA PHE A 93 23.10 -31.32 26.54
C PHE A 93 23.71 -32.32 25.55
N THR A 94 23.59 -33.59 25.90
CA THR A 94 23.98 -34.69 25.00
C THR A 94 22.73 -35.45 24.56
N GLN A 95 22.42 -35.38 23.28
CA GLN A 95 21.30 -36.10 22.68
C GLN A 95 21.56 -37.62 22.74
N THR A 96 20.56 -38.37 23.21
CA THR A 96 20.61 -39.83 23.28
C THR A 96 19.64 -40.52 22.34
N LEU A 97 18.54 -39.87 21.98
CA LEU A 97 17.48 -40.43 21.16
C LEU A 97 16.72 -39.33 20.41
N SER A 98 16.40 -39.57 19.14
CA SER A 98 15.44 -38.78 18.37
C SER A 98 14.06 -39.42 18.42
N VAL A 99 13.12 -38.78 19.13
CA VAL A 99 11.75 -39.26 19.18
C VAL A 99 11.02 -38.95 17.87
N ILE A 100 11.23 -37.72 17.38
CA ILE A 100 10.86 -37.32 16.02
C ILE A 100 12.14 -36.81 15.36
N GLU A 101 12.68 -37.60 14.42
CA GLU A 101 13.90 -37.25 13.68
C GLU A 101 13.59 -36.44 12.43
N HIS A 102 12.57 -36.87 11.69
CA HIS A 102 12.12 -36.20 10.48
C HIS A 102 10.63 -35.92 10.55
N GLN A 103 10.26 -34.68 10.36
CA GLN A 103 8.88 -34.27 10.29
C GLN A 103 8.63 -33.40 9.03
N LEU A 104 7.60 -33.74 8.26
CA LEU A 104 7.12 -32.95 7.12
C LEU A 104 5.65 -32.63 7.32
N ILE A 105 5.34 -31.36 7.38
CA ILE A 105 3.96 -30.85 7.54
C ILE A 105 3.62 -29.99 6.33
N GLY A 106 2.47 -30.24 5.70
CA GLY A 106 1.84 -29.36 4.73
C GLY A 106 0.84 -28.45 5.44
N HIS A 107 0.98 -27.14 5.28
CA HIS A 107 0.00 -26.17 5.75
C HIS A 107 -0.79 -25.67 4.55
N VAL A 108 -2.10 -25.84 4.57
CA VAL A 108 -3.03 -25.24 3.60
C VAL A 108 -3.58 -23.97 4.21
N ASP A 109 -3.30 -22.85 3.56
CA ASP A 109 -3.60 -21.51 4.09
C ASP A 109 -4.59 -20.79 3.20
N ILE A 110 -5.57 -20.13 3.80
CA ILE A 110 -6.45 -19.17 3.13
C ILE A 110 -6.48 -17.87 3.93
N ALA A 111 -6.58 -16.74 3.22
CA ALA A 111 -6.66 -15.43 3.82
C ALA A 111 -7.60 -14.52 3.03
N GLY A 112 -8.34 -13.68 3.73
CA GLY A 112 -9.20 -12.68 3.12
C GLY A 112 -9.20 -11.37 3.90
N SER A 113 -9.03 -10.24 3.21
CA SER A 113 -9.08 -8.92 3.82
C SER A 113 -10.37 -8.18 3.45
N PHE A 114 -10.93 -7.44 4.40
CA PHE A 114 -12.18 -6.71 4.30
C PHE A 114 -12.03 -5.31 4.89
N LEU A 115 -12.82 -4.36 4.37
CA LEU A 115 -12.90 -2.99 4.92
C LEU A 115 -11.54 -2.30 5.04
N ASP A 116 -10.58 -2.67 4.19
CA ASP A 116 -9.20 -2.16 4.16
C ASP A 116 -8.42 -2.31 5.48
N ARG A 117 -8.98 -2.99 6.48
CA ARG A 117 -8.39 -3.06 7.84
C ARG A 117 -8.51 -4.41 8.52
N VAL A 118 -9.39 -5.28 8.06
CA VAL A 118 -9.67 -6.56 8.70
C VAL A 118 -9.12 -7.69 7.85
N LEU A 119 -8.34 -8.59 8.43
CA LEU A 119 -7.82 -9.81 7.82
C LEU A 119 -8.34 -11.02 8.60
N ILE A 120 -8.91 -11.97 7.89
CA ILE A 120 -9.27 -13.28 8.41
C ILE A 120 -8.36 -14.31 7.75
N THR A 121 -7.79 -15.20 8.54
CA THR A 121 -6.93 -16.30 8.06
C THR A 121 -7.46 -17.63 8.57
N ALA A 122 -7.25 -18.67 7.79
CA ALA A 122 -7.43 -20.05 8.26
C ALA A 122 -6.30 -20.90 7.72
N THR A 123 -5.77 -21.77 8.57
CA THR A 123 -4.65 -22.68 8.28
C THR A 123 -5.04 -24.08 8.71
N MET A 124 -4.85 -25.05 7.81
CA MET A 124 -5.01 -26.48 8.08
C MET A 124 -3.64 -27.15 7.98
N PRO A 125 -3.02 -27.52 9.09
CA PRO A 125 -1.78 -28.30 9.08
C PRO A 125 -2.08 -29.79 8.90
N ILE A 126 -1.30 -30.42 8.02
CA ILE A 126 -1.40 -31.85 7.69
C ILE A 126 -0.02 -32.46 7.84
N VAL A 127 0.16 -33.32 8.81
CA VAL A 127 1.40 -34.11 8.98
C VAL A 127 1.46 -35.14 7.86
N LEU A 128 2.41 -34.98 6.96
CA LEU A 128 2.61 -35.83 5.79
C LEU A 128 3.57 -36.98 6.08
N LEU A 129 4.56 -36.74 6.93
CA LEU A 129 5.57 -37.71 7.30
C LEU A 129 6.10 -37.39 8.70
N GLU A 130 6.18 -38.38 9.55
CA GLU A 130 7.01 -38.39 10.75
C GLU A 130 7.82 -39.69 10.81
N ARG A 131 9.08 -39.57 11.20
CA ARG A 131 9.99 -40.71 11.45
C ARG A 131 10.78 -40.46 12.72
N GLY A 132 11.02 -41.49 13.47
CA GLY A 132 11.77 -41.44 14.71
C GLY A 132 11.55 -42.71 15.54
N THR A 133 11.87 -42.66 16.82
CA THR A 133 11.77 -43.80 17.75
C THR A 133 10.82 -43.44 18.89
N ALA A 134 9.75 -44.21 19.08
CA ALA A 134 8.81 -44.00 20.17
C ALA A 134 9.50 -44.03 21.53
N ALA A 135 9.27 -43.02 22.35
CA ALA A 135 9.79 -42.92 23.71
C ALA A 135 8.92 -42.01 24.58
N ALA A 136 8.93 -42.24 25.89
CA ALA A 136 8.27 -41.43 26.90
C ALA A 136 6.78 -41.10 26.57
N GLY A 137 6.07 -42.05 26.01
CA GLY A 137 4.64 -41.90 25.69
C GLY A 137 4.36 -41.13 24.39
N VAL A 138 5.42 -40.75 23.63
CA VAL A 138 5.29 -40.11 22.33
C VAL A 138 5.79 -41.05 21.25
N ALA A 139 5.05 -41.21 20.17
CA ALA A 139 5.46 -42.00 19.00
C ALA A 139 5.25 -41.15 17.73
N PRO A 140 6.14 -41.29 16.71
CA PRO A 140 5.91 -40.67 15.41
C PRO A 140 4.56 -41.09 14.83
N ALA A 141 3.89 -40.17 14.16
CA ALA A 141 2.63 -40.45 13.50
C ALA A 141 2.80 -41.45 12.38
N THR A 142 1.95 -42.47 12.33
CA THR A 142 1.90 -43.44 11.24
C THR A 142 0.89 -43.01 10.19
N GLY A 143 1.37 -42.66 8.99
CA GLY A 143 0.53 -42.18 7.91
C GLY A 143 0.24 -40.65 7.97
N VAL A 144 -0.71 -40.21 7.17
CA VAL A 144 -1.09 -38.81 7.09
C VAL A 144 -2.07 -38.46 8.23
N VAL A 145 -1.79 -37.35 8.92
CA VAL A 145 -2.56 -36.92 10.09
C VAL A 145 -2.91 -35.46 9.97
N ILE A 146 -4.20 -35.12 10.12
CA ILE A 146 -4.65 -33.73 10.22
C ILE A 146 -4.34 -33.24 11.64
N SER A 147 -3.64 -32.11 11.75
CA SER A 147 -3.34 -31.43 13.00
C SER A 147 -4.40 -30.36 13.31
N ASP A 148 -4.19 -29.59 14.39
CA ASP A 148 -5.16 -28.59 14.84
C ASP A 148 -5.27 -27.41 13.87
N PRO A 149 -6.42 -27.19 13.21
CA PRO A 149 -6.62 -26.04 12.38
C PRO A 149 -6.59 -24.75 13.20
N ARG A 150 -6.07 -23.70 12.58
CA ARG A 150 -5.98 -22.37 13.14
C ARG A 150 -6.86 -21.39 12.39
N VAL A 151 -7.58 -20.55 13.11
CA VAL A 151 -8.28 -19.38 12.57
C VAL A 151 -7.72 -18.13 13.21
N GLY A 152 -7.43 -17.12 12.39
CA GLY A 152 -6.89 -15.84 12.81
C GLY A 152 -7.80 -14.68 12.41
N LEU A 153 -7.90 -13.69 13.28
CA LEU A 153 -8.54 -12.42 13.02
C LEU A 153 -7.58 -11.29 13.36
N TRP A 154 -7.38 -10.37 12.43
CA TRP A 154 -6.50 -9.24 12.59
C TRP A 154 -7.19 -7.94 12.22
N VAL A 155 -6.89 -6.86 12.94
CA VAL A 155 -7.38 -5.52 12.65
C VAL A 155 -6.19 -4.56 12.62
N ARG A 156 -6.01 -3.89 11.48
CA ARG A 156 -5.00 -2.83 11.36
C ARG A 156 -5.52 -1.55 12.01
N LEU A 157 -4.81 -1.08 13.02
CA LEU A 157 -5.18 0.11 13.78
C LEU A 157 -4.79 1.39 13.06
N PHE A 158 -3.55 1.45 12.56
CA PHE A 158 -3.04 2.57 11.78
C PHE A 158 -1.98 2.12 10.78
N GLY A 159 -1.59 3.04 9.88
CA GLY A 159 -0.67 2.83 8.79
C GLY A 159 -1.36 2.34 7.51
N GLN A 160 -0.70 2.56 6.38
CA GLN A 160 -1.14 2.10 5.05
C GLN A 160 -0.21 0.99 4.56
N PRO A 161 -0.75 -0.06 3.94
CA PRO A 161 0.05 -1.14 3.39
C PRO A 161 1.13 -0.60 2.45
N TYR A 162 2.37 -1.07 2.63
CA TYR A 162 3.51 -0.76 1.77
C TYR A 162 3.85 0.73 1.57
N ARG A 163 3.31 1.63 2.41
CA ARG A 163 3.54 3.09 2.33
C ARG A 163 4.04 3.69 3.63
N SER A 164 3.46 3.26 4.75
CA SER A 164 3.81 3.85 6.04
C SER A 164 5.13 3.32 6.56
N ALA A 165 5.94 4.21 7.10
CA ALA A 165 7.17 3.84 7.81
C ALA A 165 6.86 3.01 9.08
N ILE A 166 5.69 3.23 9.67
CA ILE A 166 5.20 2.49 10.85
C ILE A 166 3.72 2.18 10.65
N SER A 167 3.36 0.93 10.88
CA SER A 167 1.99 0.41 10.89
C SER A 167 1.81 -0.53 12.08
N MET A 168 0.59 -0.67 12.57
CA MET A 168 0.27 -1.54 13.69
C MET A 168 -1.03 -2.28 13.46
N SER A 169 -1.04 -3.58 13.80
CA SER A 169 -2.25 -4.39 13.90
C SER A 169 -2.32 -5.17 15.20
N LEU A 170 -3.53 -5.39 15.65
CA LEU A 170 -3.88 -6.33 16.71
C LEU A 170 -4.61 -7.51 16.12
N GLY A 171 -4.36 -8.69 16.63
CA GLY A 171 -5.02 -9.90 16.19
C GLY A 171 -5.11 -10.95 17.28
N ALA A 172 -5.78 -12.02 16.94
CA ALA A 172 -5.81 -13.23 17.74
C ALA A 172 -5.89 -14.45 16.84
N ASN A 173 -5.18 -15.51 17.22
CA ASN A 173 -5.25 -16.83 16.61
C ASN A 173 -5.93 -17.79 17.60
N VAL A 174 -6.74 -18.70 17.06
CA VAL A 174 -7.41 -19.76 17.81
C VAL A 174 -7.13 -21.08 17.11
N TRP A 175 -6.65 -22.09 17.83
CA TRP A 175 -6.46 -23.44 17.34
C TRP A 175 -7.57 -24.34 17.89
N ILE A 176 -8.18 -25.10 16.98
CA ILE A 176 -9.30 -25.99 17.30
C ILE A 176 -8.75 -27.41 17.41
N PRO A 177 -8.76 -28.02 18.59
CA PRO A 177 -8.22 -29.36 18.81
C PRO A 177 -9.14 -30.41 18.18
N LEU A 178 -8.97 -30.73 16.91
CA LEU A 178 -9.84 -31.67 16.19
C LEU A 178 -9.87 -33.05 16.83
N ARG A 179 -8.77 -33.45 17.45
CA ARG A 179 -8.67 -34.74 18.12
C ARG A 179 -9.36 -34.80 19.49
N ALA A 180 -9.57 -33.66 20.12
CA ALA A 180 -10.40 -33.61 21.33
C ALA A 180 -11.87 -33.96 21.06
N PHE A 181 -12.29 -33.87 19.78
CA PHE A 181 -13.66 -34.19 19.34
C PHE A 181 -13.76 -35.58 18.67
N ALA A 182 -12.63 -36.24 18.38
CA ALA A 182 -12.58 -37.59 17.84
C ALA A 182 -12.31 -38.58 18.97
N ASP A 183 -13.07 -39.68 19.02
CA ASP A 183 -12.97 -40.70 20.09
C ASP A 183 -11.54 -41.12 20.43
N GLY A 184 -11.12 -40.68 21.44
CA GLY A 184 -10.39 -40.86 22.64
C GLY A 184 -9.01 -41.42 22.57
N SER A 185 -8.55 -42.43 22.39
CA SER A 185 -7.37 -43.01 23.06
C SER A 185 -6.08 -43.14 22.26
N SER A 186 -6.13 -43.11 20.95
CA SER A 186 -4.93 -43.29 20.12
C SER A 186 -4.27 -41.98 19.63
N ALA A 187 -4.91 -40.84 19.87
CA ALA A 187 -4.54 -39.55 19.34
C ALA A 187 -3.50 -38.80 20.16
N VAL A 188 -3.32 -39.17 21.39
CA VAL A 188 -2.52 -38.47 22.40
C VAL A 188 -1.01 -38.67 22.20
N SER A 189 -0.60 -39.71 21.49
CA SER A 189 0.80 -40.15 21.42
C SER A 189 1.61 -39.58 20.26
N THR A 190 1.03 -38.81 19.36
CA THR A 190 1.75 -38.43 18.12
C THR A 190 2.28 -36.99 18.10
N GLY A 191 2.06 -36.20 19.16
CA GLY A 191 2.53 -34.79 19.19
C GLY A 191 1.97 -33.87 18.11
N SER A 192 0.85 -34.24 17.47
CA SER A 192 0.27 -33.52 16.34
C SER A 192 -0.98 -32.71 16.68
N SER A 193 -1.52 -32.84 17.90
CA SER A 193 -2.71 -32.10 18.36
C SER A 193 -2.67 -31.84 19.85
N ASP A 194 -3.25 -30.72 20.29
CA ASP A 194 -3.51 -30.44 21.69
C ASP A 194 -4.88 -30.98 22.15
N GLN A 195 -5.05 -31.18 23.45
CA GLN A 195 -6.33 -31.62 24.00
C GLN A 195 -7.32 -30.49 24.24
N SER A 196 -6.90 -29.27 24.10
CA SER A 196 -7.72 -28.09 24.38
C SER A 196 -7.49 -26.97 23.39
N VAL A 197 -8.48 -26.10 23.28
CA VAL A 197 -8.39 -24.88 22.48
C VAL A 197 -7.21 -24.05 22.97
N ARG A 198 -6.38 -23.61 22.04
CA ARG A 198 -5.31 -22.62 22.27
C ARG A 198 -5.75 -21.27 21.71
N VAL A 199 -5.43 -20.22 22.42
CA VAL A 199 -5.72 -18.85 22.00
C VAL A 199 -4.47 -18.01 22.14
N MET A 200 -4.19 -17.19 21.13
CA MET A 200 -3.02 -16.32 21.10
C MET A 200 -3.38 -14.92 20.62
N PRO A 201 -3.70 -13.97 21.53
CA PRO A 201 -3.69 -12.57 21.18
C PRO A 201 -2.29 -12.14 20.74
N LYS A 202 -2.22 -11.31 19.71
CA LYS A 202 -0.98 -10.87 19.06
C LYS A 202 -1.02 -9.40 18.72
N LEU A 203 0.14 -8.78 18.79
CA LEU A 203 0.44 -7.45 18.29
C LEU A 203 1.46 -7.61 17.16
N ALA A 204 1.25 -6.91 16.05
CA ALA A 204 2.23 -6.77 15.00
C ALA A 204 2.50 -5.29 14.71
N LEU A 205 3.77 -4.92 14.73
CA LEU A 205 4.30 -3.65 14.30
C LEU A 205 5.14 -3.89 13.05
N GLY A 206 5.12 -2.99 12.10
CA GLY A 206 5.95 -3.13 10.91
C GLY A 206 5.97 -1.87 10.08
N GLY A 207 6.89 -1.80 9.15
CA GLY A 207 7.05 -0.63 8.32
C GLY A 207 7.87 -0.90 7.06
N LEU A 208 7.88 0.10 6.19
CA LEU A 208 8.70 0.15 4.99
C LEU A 208 9.51 1.44 5.00
N SER A 209 10.81 1.33 4.78
CA SER A 209 11.70 2.45 4.53
C SER A 209 12.53 2.15 3.28
N HIS A 210 12.25 2.85 2.18
CA HIS A 210 12.87 2.61 0.87
C HIS A 210 12.72 1.15 0.43
N HIS A 211 13.79 0.36 0.52
CA HIS A 211 13.85 -1.05 0.14
C HIS A 211 13.82 -2.01 1.35
N VAL A 212 13.75 -1.47 2.57
CA VAL A 212 13.81 -2.27 3.78
C VAL A 212 12.42 -2.40 4.38
N MET A 213 11.92 -3.62 4.45
CA MET A 213 10.73 -4.00 5.21
C MET A 213 11.16 -4.54 6.56
N TRP A 214 10.42 -4.21 7.59
CA TRP A 214 10.69 -4.71 8.93
C TRP A 214 9.39 -5.04 9.65
N SER A 215 9.43 -6.00 10.55
CA SER A 215 8.31 -6.35 11.40
C SER A 215 8.77 -6.81 12.78
N PHE A 216 7.98 -6.51 13.77
CA PHE A 216 8.08 -7.01 15.14
C PHE A 216 6.72 -7.51 15.58
N GLY A 217 6.67 -8.75 16.08
CA GLY A 217 5.48 -9.39 16.60
C GLY A 217 5.64 -9.73 18.07
N ALA A 218 4.56 -9.57 18.84
CA ALA A 218 4.47 -10.08 20.21
C ALA A 218 3.14 -10.80 20.39
N GLY A 219 3.14 -11.94 21.06
CA GLY A 219 1.94 -12.73 21.31
C GLY A 219 2.02 -13.50 22.63
N PHE A 220 0.86 -13.77 23.20
CA PHE A 220 0.74 -14.61 24.38
C PHE A 220 -0.13 -15.81 24.06
N MET A 221 0.51 -17.00 23.99
CA MET A 221 -0.19 -18.26 23.77
C MET A 221 -0.76 -18.76 25.08
N TYR A 222 -2.08 -18.76 25.21
CA TYR A 222 -2.76 -19.44 26.31
C TYR A 222 -3.01 -20.89 25.92
N ARG A 223 -2.46 -21.82 26.69
CA ARG A 223 -2.76 -23.25 26.63
C ARG A 223 -2.57 -23.90 28.00
N PRO A 224 -3.30 -25.00 28.30
CA PRO A 224 -3.08 -25.75 29.53
C PRO A 224 -1.64 -26.30 29.61
N ALA A 225 -1.19 -26.42 30.83
CA ALA A 225 0.10 -27.07 31.11
C ALA A 225 0.02 -28.58 30.83
N ALA A 226 1.03 -29.10 30.15
CA ALA A 226 1.19 -30.51 29.88
C ALA A 226 2.65 -30.93 30.10
N LYS A 227 2.88 -32.20 30.43
CA LYS A 227 4.21 -32.80 30.56
C LYS A 227 4.40 -33.86 29.50
N LEU A 228 5.60 -33.90 28.89
CA LEU A 228 6.05 -35.02 28.12
C LEU A 228 6.70 -36.08 29.05
N GLY A 229 6.39 -37.35 28.82
CA GLY A 229 7.04 -38.44 29.54
C GLY A 229 6.23 -39.01 30.68
N ASP A 230 6.82 -39.95 31.39
CA ASP A 230 6.21 -40.58 32.55
C ASP A 230 6.08 -39.57 33.69
N ALA A 231 4.91 -39.54 34.36
CA ALA A 231 4.63 -38.65 35.46
C ALA A 231 5.60 -38.76 36.67
N THR A 232 6.41 -39.81 36.68
CA THR A 232 7.42 -40.07 37.72
C THR A 232 8.77 -39.40 37.45
N VAL A 233 9.02 -38.90 36.23
CA VAL A 233 10.30 -38.29 35.85
C VAL A 233 10.12 -36.76 35.80
N ASN A 234 10.70 -36.08 36.78
CA ASN A 234 10.62 -34.64 36.93
C ASN A 234 11.81 -33.99 36.18
N GLU A 235 11.86 -34.16 34.86
CA GLU A 235 12.92 -33.58 34.02
C GLU A 235 12.57 -32.17 33.54
N ALA A 236 13.51 -31.23 33.72
CA ALA A 236 13.40 -29.90 33.18
C ALA A 236 13.33 -29.98 31.65
N GLY A 237 12.56 -29.09 31.01
CA GLY A 237 12.38 -29.06 29.56
C GLY A 237 11.34 -30.01 28.98
N SER A 238 10.73 -30.89 29.80
CA SER A 238 9.67 -31.80 29.37
C SER A 238 8.25 -31.23 29.56
N SER A 239 8.13 -29.94 29.85
CA SER A 239 6.85 -29.30 30.15
C SER A 239 6.53 -28.21 29.17
N VAL A 240 5.26 -28.11 28.79
CA VAL A 240 4.71 -27.02 28.00
C VAL A 240 3.62 -26.30 28.79
N GLY A 241 3.36 -25.06 28.47
CA GLY A 241 2.37 -24.24 29.13
C GLY A 241 2.07 -22.98 28.32
N SER A 242 1.50 -21.97 28.98
CA SER A 242 1.27 -20.69 28.29
C SER A 242 2.59 -19.99 28.02
N GLU A 243 2.76 -19.47 26.81
CA GLU A 243 4.02 -18.97 26.27
C GLU A 243 3.90 -17.50 25.87
N LEU A 244 4.97 -16.75 26.13
CA LEU A 244 5.22 -15.46 25.49
C LEU A 244 6.01 -15.73 24.21
N GLN A 245 5.52 -15.21 23.09
CA GLN A 245 6.21 -15.29 21.79
C GLN A 245 6.60 -13.89 21.34
N LEU A 246 7.85 -13.72 20.90
CA LEU A 246 8.37 -12.51 20.31
C LEU A 246 8.96 -12.88 18.93
N GLY A 247 8.66 -12.08 17.92
CA GLY A 247 9.18 -12.27 16.58
C GLY A 247 9.74 -10.99 16.03
N ALA A 248 10.82 -11.08 15.28
CA ALA A 248 11.39 -9.97 14.52
C ALA A 248 11.78 -10.45 13.13
N ALA A 249 11.51 -9.62 12.12
CA ALA A 249 11.88 -9.87 10.74
C ALA A 249 12.33 -8.59 10.07
N ILE A 250 13.32 -8.72 9.19
CA ILE A 250 13.77 -7.65 8.33
C ILE A 250 14.05 -8.23 6.94
N ALA A 251 13.63 -7.53 5.88
CA ALA A 251 13.88 -7.98 4.53
C ALA A 251 14.22 -6.80 3.61
N TYR A 252 15.13 -7.06 2.67
CA TYR A 252 15.33 -6.21 1.51
C TYR A 252 14.30 -6.59 0.43
N ALA A 253 13.63 -5.60 -0.15
CA ALA A 253 12.77 -5.79 -1.31
C ALA A 253 13.24 -4.89 -2.47
N ASN A 254 13.18 -5.42 -3.70
CA ASN A 254 13.48 -4.61 -4.87
C ASN A 254 12.37 -3.57 -5.14
N THR A 255 12.63 -2.63 -6.04
CA THR A 255 11.74 -1.47 -6.31
C THR A 255 10.31 -1.88 -6.69
N ASP A 256 10.16 -2.93 -7.49
CA ASP A 256 8.85 -3.47 -7.90
C ASP A 256 8.30 -4.53 -6.94
N ARG A 257 8.99 -4.78 -5.82
CA ARG A 257 8.64 -5.74 -4.76
C ARG A 257 8.36 -7.16 -5.25
N ARG A 258 8.89 -7.52 -6.40
CA ARG A 258 8.80 -8.91 -6.89
C ARG A 258 9.69 -9.84 -6.12
N PHE A 259 10.79 -9.32 -5.58
CA PHE A 259 11.78 -10.08 -4.84
C PHE A 259 11.95 -9.50 -3.45
N ALA A 260 11.94 -10.36 -2.43
CA ALA A 260 12.29 -10.00 -1.07
C ALA A 260 13.17 -11.10 -0.46
N ILE A 261 14.15 -10.70 0.34
CA ILE A 261 15.05 -11.60 1.07
C ILE A 261 15.37 -11.02 2.44
N GLY A 262 15.32 -11.85 3.46
CA GLY A 262 15.71 -11.40 4.78
C GLY A 262 15.59 -12.44 5.88
N PRO A 263 16.25 -12.19 7.02
CA PRO A 263 16.16 -13.01 8.20
C PRO A 263 14.90 -12.74 9.02
N GLU A 264 14.45 -13.80 9.68
CA GLU A 264 13.40 -13.83 10.68
C GLU A 264 13.91 -14.53 11.93
N ALA A 265 13.53 -14.06 13.11
CA ALA A 265 13.81 -14.71 14.38
C ALA A 265 12.55 -14.79 15.22
N VAL A 266 12.27 -15.94 15.80
CA VAL A 266 11.16 -16.16 16.72
C VAL A 266 11.66 -16.77 18.01
N LEU A 267 11.37 -16.09 19.10
CA LEU A 267 11.63 -16.54 20.47
C LEU A 267 10.30 -16.87 21.13
N SER A 268 10.21 -18.03 21.75
CA SER A 268 9.10 -18.39 22.64
C SER A 268 9.64 -18.80 24.00
N THR A 269 8.96 -18.39 25.06
CA THR A 269 9.31 -18.82 26.41
C THR A 269 8.05 -19.18 27.19
N VAL A 270 8.09 -20.32 27.91
CA VAL A 270 7.01 -20.73 28.80
C VAL A 270 7.00 -19.78 30.01
N VAL A 271 5.86 -19.14 30.27
CA VAL A 271 5.68 -18.19 31.39
C VAL A 271 4.69 -18.69 32.44
N LEU A 272 3.72 -19.52 32.04
CA LEU A 272 2.78 -20.18 32.94
C LEU A 272 2.77 -21.68 32.62
N GLY A 273 3.08 -22.51 33.59
CA GLY A 273 3.19 -23.95 33.42
C GLY A 273 3.18 -24.70 34.75
N PRO A 274 3.62 -25.96 34.74
CA PRO A 274 3.80 -26.74 35.98
C PRO A 274 4.80 -26.06 36.94
N SER A 275 4.77 -26.46 38.20
CA SER A 275 5.70 -25.94 39.20
C SER A 275 7.16 -26.11 38.77
N GLY A 276 7.96 -25.04 38.90
CA GLY A 276 9.39 -25.03 38.56
C GLY A 276 9.74 -24.37 37.24
N VAL A 277 8.76 -23.93 36.45
CA VAL A 277 9.01 -23.14 35.23
C VAL A 277 9.74 -21.85 35.56
N LYS A 278 10.83 -21.58 34.86
CA LYS A 278 11.63 -20.33 34.93
C LYS A 278 11.54 -19.64 33.58
N PRO A 279 10.73 -18.57 33.43
CA PRO A 279 10.70 -17.81 32.20
C PRO A 279 12.10 -17.35 31.76
N PHE A 280 12.38 -17.41 30.48
CA PHE A 280 13.67 -17.11 29.86
C PHE A 280 14.84 -18.04 30.29
N GLY A 281 14.56 -19.10 31.05
CA GLY A 281 15.54 -20.17 31.27
C GLY A 281 15.77 -21.00 30.01
N SER A 282 16.98 -21.54 29.84
CA SER A 282 17.36 -22.35 28.67
C SER A 282 16.43 -23.52 28.41
N ASP A 283 15.88 -24.11 29.44
CA ASP A 283 15.02 -25.30 29.40
C ASP A 283 13.55 -24.98 29.01
N TYR A 284 13.19 -23.70 28.96
CA TYR A 284 11.82 -23.21 28.73
C TYR A 284 11.75 -22.15 27.64
N THR A 285 12.86 -21.95 26.91
CA THR A 285 12.97 -20.92 25.91
C THR A 285 13.47 -21.49 24.59
N SER A 286 12.70 -21.32 23.54
CA SER A 286 13.08 -21.62 22.17
C SER A 286 13.48 -20.35 21.42
N LEU A 287 14.49 -20.44 20.59
CA LEU A 287 14.87 -19.42 19.63
C LEU A 287 15.18 -20.09 18.31
N GLU A 288 14.48 -19.70 17.27
CA GLU A 288 14.70 -20.19 15.91
C GLU A 288 14.93 -19.00 14.98
N VAL A 289 15.89 -19.16 14.07
CA VAL A 289 16.25 -18.14 13.08
C VAL A 289 16.10 -18.73 11.69
N LEU A 290 15.43 -18.02 10.80
CA LEU A 290 15.19 -18.38 9.40
C LEU A 290 15.79 -17.31 8.48
N LEU A 291 16.21 -17.71 7.29
CA LEU A 291 16.49 -16.83 6.16
C LEU A 291 15.50 -17.17 5.05
N GLY A 292 14.65 -16.22 4.69
CA GLY A 292 13.58 -16.38 3.71
C GLY A 292 13.87 -15.63 2.41
N ILE A 293 13.44 -16.21 1.29
CA ILE A 293 13.43 -15.61 -0.04
C ILE A 293 12.01 -15.75 -0.59
N HIS A 294 11.48 -14.64 -1.11
CA HIS A 294 10.14 -14.56 -1.69
C HIS A 294 10.21 -13.99 -3.10
N TYR A 295 9.54 -14.62 -4.04
CA TYR A 295 9.45 -14.15 -5.43
C TYR A 295 8.01 -14.15 -5.92
N ASN A 296 7.53 -12.97 -6.34
CA ASN A 296 6.18 -12.77 -6.86
C ASN A 296 6.17 -12.85 -8.39
N ILE A 297 5.49 -13.87 -8.92
CA ILE A 297 5.36 -14.16 -10.35
C ILE A 297 4.08 -13.48 -10.85
N ALA A 298 4.22 -12.60 -11.85
CA ALA A 298 3.10 -11.93 -12.55
C ALA A 298 2.10 -11.23 -11.60
N LYS A 299 2.55 -10.82 -10.38
CA LYS A 299 1.70 -10.19 -9.34
C LYS A 299 0.51 -11.05 -8.88
N ILE A 300 0.53 -12.34 -9.13
CA ILE A 300 -0.58 -13.27 -8.83
C ILE A 300 -0.10 -14.45 -7.98
N LEU A 301 1.06 -15.00 -8.30
CA LEU A 301 1.63 -16.16 -7.62
C LEU A 301 2.87 -15.75 -6.85
N GLN A 302 3.03 -16.30 -5.66
CA GLN A 302 4.24 -16.19 -4.86
C GLN A 302 4.88 -17.55 -4.68
N LEU A 303 6.16 -17.65 -5.00
CA LEU A 303 7.03 -18.76 -4.66
C LEU A 303 8.02 -18.29 -3.59
N SER A 304 8.13 -19.04 -2.51
CA SER A 304 9.01 -18.67 -1.41
C SER A 304 9.72 -19.88 -0.84
N VAL A 305 10.97 -19.70 -0.45
CA VAL A 305 11.80 -20.70 0.21
C VAL A 305 12.46 -20.12 1.45
N ALA A 306 12.62 -20.91 2.49
CA ALA A 306 13.40 -20.52 3.65
C ALA A 306 14.17 -21.69 4.23
N GLY A 307 15.28 -21.40 4.87
CA GLY A 307 16.04 -22.32 5.70
C GLY A 307 16.37 -21.70 7.04
N GLY A 308 16.46 -22.50 8.08
CA GLY A 308 16.75 -21.99 9.41
C GLY A 308 17.23 -23.05 10.38
N VAL A 309 17.61 -22.59 11.57
CA VAL A 309 18.16 -23.42 12.65
C VAL A 309 17.58 -23.00 13.99
N GLY A 310 17.40 -23.99 14.87
CA GLY A 310 17.09 -23.75 16.28
C GLY A 310 18.35 -23.42 17.07
N ILE A 311 18.36 -22.27 17.70
CA ILE A 311 19.48 -21.78 18.53
C ILE A 311 19.30 -22.21 20.00
N LEU A 312 18.10 -21.96 20.55
CA LEU A 312 17.70 -22.44 21.87
C LEU A 312 16.65 -23.55 21.68
N ARG A 313 16.91 -24.70 22.28
CA ARG A 313 16.17 -25.93 21.96
C ARG A 313 15.20 -26.29 23.07
N GLU A 314 13.94 -26.24 22.72
CA GLU A 314 12.82 -26.83 23.46
C GLU A 314 12.07 -27.83 22.58
N PRO A 315 11.20 -28.67 23.15
CA PRO A 315 10.32 -29.53 22.35
C PRO A 315 9.62 -28.76 21.23
N GLY A 316 9.84 -29.20 19.97
CA GLY A 316 9.32 -28.55 18.76
C GLY A 316 10.29 -27.60 18.07
N THR A 317 11.46 -27.34 18.65
CA THR A 317 12.53 -26.55 17.99
C THR A 317 13.49 -27.51 17.30
N PRO A 318 13.57 -27.50 15.96
CA PRO A 318 14.39 -28.44 15.21
C PRO A 318 15.87 -28.03 15.19
N ASP A 319 16.77 -28.98 14.85
CA ASP A 319 18.15 -28.67 14.48
C ASP A 319 18.20 -27.81 13.22
N GLY A 320 17.36 -28.14 12.25
CA GLY A 320 17.22 -27.43 11.01
C GLY A 320 15.78 -27.47 10.48
N ARG A 321 15.38 -26.39 9.84
CA ARG A 321 14.08 -26.25 9.19
C ARG A 321 14.26 -25.84 7.74
N ALA A 322 13.44 -26.40 6.85
CA ALA A 322 13.31 -25.96 5.48
C ALA A 322 11.83 -25.70 5.15
N LEU A 323 11.56 -24.59 4.49
CA LEU A 323 10.22 -24.17 4.11
C LEU A 323 10.15 -23.95 2.60
N LEU A 324 9.04 -24.38 2.01
CA LEU A 324 8.67 -24.08 0.63
C LEU A 324 7.22 -23.65 0.61
N ARG A 325 6.94 -22.44 0.09
CA ARG A 325 5.57 -21.90 -0.03
C ARG A 325 5.25 -21.62 -1.49
N LEU A 326 4.08 -22.07 -1.91
CA LEU A 326 3.44 -21.63 -3.15
C LEU A 326 2.09 -21.01 -2.78
N ALA A 327 1.85 -19.76 -3.16
CA ALA A 327 0.62 -19.06 -2.84
C ALA A 327 0.05 -18.35 -4.07
N TYR A 328 -1.28 -18.44 -4.24
CA TYR A 328 -2.06 -17.50 -5.03
C TYR A 328 -2.30 -16.29 -4.14
N ALA A 329 -1.69 -15.18 -4.49
CA ALA A 329 -1.76 -13.95 -3.71
C ALA A 329 -1.75 -12.76 -4.67
N PRO A 330 -2.90 -12.42 -5.28
CA PRO A 330 -3.00 -11.32 -6.21
C PRO A 330 -2.65 -10.03 -5.49
N TRP A 331 -1.53 -9.46 -5.90
CA TRP A 331 -0.98 -8.26 -5.31
C TRP A 331 -1.46 -7.05 -6.09
N LYS A 332 -2.21 -6.18 -5.44
CA LYS A 332 -2.49 -4.85 -5.93
C LYS A 332 -1.45 -3.90 -5.35
N ASP A 333 -0.80 -3.15 -6.23
CA ASP A 333 -0.01 -2.01 -5.79
C ASP A 333 -0.93 -1.19 -4.88
N GLY A 334 -0.47 -0.85 -3.67
CA GLY A 334 -1.23 0.01 -2.75
C GLY A 334 -1.32 1.47 -3.21
N LYS A 335 -1.12 1.71 -4.51
CA LYS A 335 -1.49 2.97 -5.16
C LYS A 335 -3.01 3.04 -5.17
N PRO A 336 -3.58 4.17 -4.81
CA PRO A 336 -5.00 4.41 -5.05
C PRO A 336 -5.33 4.09 -6.51
N ASP A 337 -6.52 3.57 -6.77
CA ASP A 337 -7.00 3.41 -8.13
C ASP A 337 -6.94 4.78 -8.81
N ASP A 338 -6.35 4.85 -9.98
CA ASP A 338 -6.13 6.02 -10.84
C ASP A 338 -6.30 5.49 -12.27
N ARG A 339 -7.55 5.57 -12.77
CA ARG A 339 -8.00 4.91 -13.98
C ARG A 339 -7.44 5.53 -15.24
N ASP A 340 -7.42 6.86 -15.29
CA ASP A 340 -6.96 7.63 -16.45
C ASP A 340 -5.46 7.96 -16.38
N LYS A 341 -4.81 7.67 -15.22
CA LYS A 341 -3.36 7.79 -14.99
C LYS A 341 -2.80 9.22 -15.04
N ASP A 342 -3.60 10.18 -14.65
CA ASP A 342 -3.18 11.58 -14.52
C ASP A 342 -2.39 11.89 -13.22
N GLY A 343 -2.31 10.92 -12.32
CA GLY A 343 -1.62 11.03 -11.04
C GLY A 343 -2.54 11.41 -9.87
N ILE A 344 -3.82 11.63 -10.14
CA ILE A 344 -4.84 11.96 -9.15
C ILE A 344 -5.67 10.70 -8.85
N PRO A 345 -5.77 10.28 -7.60
CA PRO A 345 -6.53 9.10 -7.26
C PRO A 345 -8.04 9.24 -7.54
N ASP A 346 -8.70 8.20 -8.07
CA ASP A 346 -10.15 8.16 -8.35
C ASP A 346 -11.03 8.71 -7.22
N LYS A 347 -10.62 8.54 -5.95
CA LYS A 347 -11.37 9.02 -4.78
C LYS A 347 -11.34 10.54 -4.60
N SER A 348 -10.32 11.19 -5.10
CA SER A 348 -10.12 12.64 -5.04
C SER A 348 -10.28 13.30 -6.40
N ASP A 349 -10.55 12.52 -7.42
CA ASP A 349 -10.71 12.92 -8.80
C ASP A 349 -12.19 13.15 -9.12
N ALA A 350 -12.52 14.33 -9.63
CA ALA A 350 -13.87 14.67 -10.08
C ALA A 350 -14.19 14.11 -11.48
N CYS A 351 -13.15 13.69 -12.24
CA CYS A 351 -13.28 13.16 -13.60
C CYS A 351 -12.45 11.86 -13.77
N PRO A 352 -12.64 10.80 -12.98
CA PRO A 352 -11.72 9.67 -12.83
C PRO A 352 -11.56 8.76 -14.07
N ASP A 353 -12.23 9.05 -15.17
CA ASP A 353 -12.12 8.35 -16.46
C ASP A 353 -11.44 9.20 -17.55
N ASN A 354 -11.09 10.47 -17.23
CA ASN A 354 -10.54 11.43 -18.19
C ASN A 354 -9.41 12.21 -17.54
N ALA A 355 -8.19 11.91 -17.94
CA ALA A 355 -6.98 12.55 -17.42
C ALA A 355 -7.05 14.08 -17.45
N GLY A 356 -6.71 14.69 -16.34
CA GLY A 356 -6.85 16.14 -16.18
C GLY A 356 -5.78 16.79 -15.32
N ILE A 357 -6.07 17.97 -14.80
CA ILE A 357 -5.15 18.80 -14.03
C ILE A 357 -5.53 18.87 -12.55
N SER A 358 -4.52 19.08 -11.71
CA SER A 358 -4.73 19.30 -10.29
C SER A 358 -5.24 20.74 -10.07
N THR A 359 -6.42 20.86 -9.45
CA THR A 359 -7.01 22.15 -9.04
C THR A 359 -7.25 22.17 -7.53
N ASP A 360 -7.40 23.35 -6.94
CA ASP A 360 -7.71 23.50 -5.51
C ASP A 360 -9.19 23.20 -5.21
N GLU A 361 -10.04 23.24 -6.23
CA GLU A 361 -11.49 23.05 -6.09
C GLU A 361 -11.85 21.56 -6.27
N PRO A 362 -12.42 20.87 -5.27
CA PRO A 362 -12.72 19.45 -5.33
C PRO A 362 -13.66 19.04 -6.49
N SER A 363 -14.49 19.95 -6.99
CA SER A 363 -15.45 19.68 -8.07
C SER A 363 -14.84 19.67 -9.47
N THR A 364 -13.61 20.15 -9.60
CA THR A 364 -12.86 20.26 -10.86
C THR A 364 -11.49 19.58 -10.80
N HIS A 365 -11.08 19.09 -9.63
CA HIS A 365 -9.81 18.41 -9.42
C HIS A 365 -9.73 17.13 -10.26
N GLY A 366 -8.72 16.99 -11.11
CA GLY A 366 -8.58 15.84 -12.02
C GLY A 366 -9.39 15.95 -13.31
N CYS A 367 -10.05 17.07 -13.59
CA CYS A 367 -10.79 17.21 -14.84
C CYS A 367 -9.90 17.74 -15.98
N PRO A 368 -10.23 17.37 -17.25
CA PRO A 368 -9.50 17.82 -18.43
C PRO A 368 -9.43 19.33 -18.60
N ASP A 369 -8.32 19.80 -19.13
CA ASP A 369 -8.05 21.17 -19.58
C ASP A 369 -7.40 21.06 -20.95
N ARG A 370 -8.18 21.22 -22.01
CA ARG A 370 -7.80 20.88 -23.39
C ARG A 370 -6.85 21.87 -24.00
N ASP A 371 -7.01 23.17 -23.69
CA ASP A 371 -6.17 24.24 -24.24
C ASP A 371 -5.00 24.63 -23.30
N ASN A 372 -4.90 23.95 -22.13
CA ASN A 372 -3.85 24.12 -21.14
C ASN A 372 -3.76 25.53 -20.55
N ASP A 373 -4.87 26.16 -20.30
CA ASP A 373 -4.95 27.52 -19.76
C ASP A 373 -5.19 27.54 -18.24
N LEU A 374 -5.26 26.37 -17.58
CA LEU A 374 -5.54 26.15 -16.18
C LEU A 374 -7.00 26.40 -15.75
N VAL A 375 -7.91 26.41 -16.73
CA VAL A 375 -9.36 26.36 -16.48
C VAL A 375 -9.87 25.07 -17.08
N VAL A 376 -10.44 24.20 -16.26
CA VAL A 376 -10.90 22.89 -16.77
C VAL A 376 -12.09 23.04 -17.72
N ASP A 377 -12.17 22.22 -18.76
CA ASP A 377 -13.20 22.23 -19.81
C ASP A 377 -14.63 22.36 -19.28
N LYS A 378 -14.90 21.76 -18.10
CA LYS A 378 -16.21 21.75 -17.45
C LYS A 378 -16.77 23.12 -17.09
N ILE A 379 -15.89 24.06 -16.78
CA ILE A 379 -16.23 25.43 -16.38
C ILE A 379 -15.70 26.47 -17.34
N ASP A 380 -14.94 26.06 -18.33
CA ASP A 380 -14.39 26.90 -19.37
C ASP A 380 -15.46 27.21 -20.44
N ILE A 381 -15.62 28.49 -20.76
CA ILE A 381 -16.52 28.96 -21.82
C ILE A 381 -15.86 28.78 -23.19
N CYS A 382 -14.53 28.77 -23.26
CA CYS A 382 -13.74 28.65 -24.48
C CYS A 382 -12.76 27.46 -24.45
N PRO A 383 -13.19 26.18 -24.24
CA PRO A 383 -12.33 25.07 -23.89
C PRO A 383 -11.34 24.63 -24.95
N ASP A 384 -11.33 25.26 -26.11
CA ASP A 384 -10.39 25.02 -27.23
C ASP A 384 -9.51 26.26 -27.52
N VAL A 385 -9.65 27.34 -26.72
CA VAL A 385 -8.97 28.63 -26.96
C VAL A 385 -8.37 29.18 -25.68
N HIS A 386 -7.09 28.99 -25.50
CA HIS A 386 -6.33 29.45 -24.33
C HIS A 386 -6.60 30.92 -24.00
N LYS A 387 -6.90 31.21 -22.71
CA LYS A 387 -7.27 32.56 -22.21
C LYS A 387 -6.22 33.66 -22.41
N GLY A 388 -5.00 33.30 -22.86
CA GLY A 388 -3.95 34.25 -23.15
C GLY A 388 -3.40 35.02 -21.95
N LYS A 389 -2.67 36.11 -22.22
CA LYS A 389 -2.09 36.98 -21.18
C LYS A 389 -3.14 37.92 -20.56
N THR A 390 -4.19 38.22 -21.30
CA THR A 390 -5.30 39.08 -20.89
C THR A 390 -6.60 38.28 -20.97
N PRO A 391 -6.97 37.56 -19.89
CA PRO A 391 -8.23 36.82 -19.84
C PRO A 391 -9.44 37.77 -19.76
N ASP A 392 -10.54 37.39 -20.38
CA ASP A 392 -11.80 38.13 -20.30
C ASP A 392 -12.40 38.00 -18.88
N PRO A 393 -12.57 39.12 -18.14
CA PRO A 393 -13.08 39.07 -16.77
C PRO A 393 -14.55 38.64 -16.67
N LYS A 394 -15.28 38.60 -17.79
CA LYS A 394 -16.70 38.21 -17.87
C LYS A 394 -16.87 36.77 -18.42
N ARG A 395 -15.88 36.21 -19.07
CA ARG A 395 -15.95 34.91 -19.72
C ARG A 395 -14.76 34.07 -19.27
N LEU A 396 -15.02 33.25 -18.27
CA LEU A 396 -13.98 32.36 -17.69
C LEU A 396 -13.35 31.44 -18.75
N GLY A 397 -12.02 31.36 -18.80
CA GLY A 397 -11.29 30.58 -19.78
C GLY A 397 -11.18 31.19 -21.17
N CYS A 398 -11.74 32.39 -21.41
CA CYS A 398 -11.64 33.02 -22.72
C CYS A 398 -10.61 34.14 -22.73
N PRO A 399 -9.91 34.36 -23.84
CA PRO A 399 -9.15 35.58 -24.04
C PRO A 399 -10.10 36.76 -24.26
N VAL A 400 -9.64 37.97 -23.97
CA VAL A 400 -10.33 39.16 -24.41
C VAL A 400 -10.36 39.18 -25.93
N GLY A 401 -11.52 39.46 -26.54
CA GLY A 401 -11.68 39.47 -27.99
C GLY A 401 -10.78 40.52 -28.64
N ASP A 402 -10.18 40.14 -29.76
CA ASP A 402 -9.48 41.02 -30.73
C ASP A 402 -9.85 40.45 -32.08
N ARG A 403 -10.95 41.01 -32.65
CA ARG A 403 -11.67 40.44 -33.79
C ARG A 403 -10.94 40.61 -35.08
N ASP A 404 -10.28 41.76 -35.29
CA ASP A 404 -9.51 42.07 -36.51
C ASP A 404 -8.03 41.74 -36.36
N LYS A 405 -7.60 41.27 -35.16
CA LYS A 405 -6.24 40.80 -34.82
C LYS A 405 -5.16 41.87 -34.99
N ASP A 406 -5.50 43.12 -34.68
CA ASP A 406 -4.56 44.25 -34.80
C ASP A 406 -3.76 44.49 -33.51
N GLY A 407 -4.05 43.71 -32.42
CA GLY A 407 -3.37 43.79 -31.11
C GLY A 407 -4.01 44.76 -30.16
N VAL A 408 -5.18 45.36 -30.50
CA VAL A 408 -6.04 46.13 -29.62
C VAL A 408 -7.29 45.29 -29.31
N VAL A 409 -7.58 45.09 -28.03
CA VAL A 409 -8.74 44.29 -27.65
C VAL A 409 -10.05 44.96 -28.00
N ASP A 410 -11.07 44.20 -28.44
CA ASP A 410 -12.39 44.73 -28.86
C ASP A 410 -13.00 45.76 -27.89
N SER A 411 -12.73 45.60 -26.59
CA SER A 411 -13.29 46.52 -25.55
C SER A 411 -12.60 47.87 -25.48
N GLU A 412 -11.42 48.00 -26.02
CA GLU A 412 -10.59 49.21 -26.06
C GLU A 412 -10.44 49.73 -27.50
N ASP A 413 -10.84 48.94 -28.48
CA ASP A 413 -10.78 49.22 -29.88
C ASP A 413 -12.00 50.04 -30.33
N LEU A 414 -11.73 51.16 -30.99
CA LEU A 414 -12.77 52.01 -31.57
C LEU A 414 -13.21 51.52 -32.97
N CYS A 415 -12.44 50.65 -33.58
CA CYS A 415 -12.69 50.03 -34.87
C CYS A 415 -12.57 48.50 -34.84
N PRO A 416 -13.27 47.77 -34.01
CA PRO A 416 -13.01 46.36 -33.67
C PRO A 416 -13.21 45.36 -34.83
N ASP A 417 -13.60 45.81 -36.01
CA ASP A 417 -13.77 45.02 -37.21
C ASP A 417 -12.78 45.44 -38.32
N VAL A 418 -11.90 46.42 -38.05
CA VAL A 418 -11.00 47.02 -39.09
C VAL A 418 -9.62 47.19 -38.50
N HIS A 419 -8.72 46.33 -38.93
CA HIS A 419 -7.31 46.32 -38.53
C HIS A 419 -6.65 47.69 -38.69
N LYS A 420 -5.96 48.17 -37.65
CA LYS A 420 -5.32 49.54 -37.61
C LYS A 420 -4.28 49.82 -38.66
N GLY A 421 -3.83 48.79 -39.42
CA GLY A 421 -2.85 48.91 -40.46
C GLY A 421 -1.44 49.34 -40.00
N GLU A 422 -0.58 49.73 -40.99
CA GLU A 422 0.80 50.16 -40.70
C GLU A 422 0.85 51.60 -40.14
N THR A 423 -0.16 52.39 -40.41
CA THR A 423 -0.30 53.78 -39.94
C THR A 423 -1.61 53.90 -39.16
N PRO A 424 -1.58 53.63 -37.82
CA PRO A 424 -2.76 53.78 -36.98
C PRO A 424 -3.14 55.26 -36.78
N ASP A 425 -4.43 55.52 -36.60
CA ASP A 425 -4.92 56.85 -36.23
C ASP A 425 -4.49 57.22 -34.79
N PRO A 426 -3.66 58.25 -34.60
CA PRO A 426 -3.17 58.62 -33.28
C PRO A 426 -4.26 59.08 -32.33
N ALA A 427 -5.44 59.45 -32.81
CA ALA A 427 -6.58 59.92 -32.02
C ALA A 427 -7.63 58.82 -31.76
N LYS A 428 -7.58 57.71 -32.48
CA LYS A 428 -8.54 56.62 -32.41
C LYS A 428 -7.84 55.29 -32.27
N LEU A 429 -7.73 54.78 -31.05
CA LEU A 429 -7.07 53.50 -30.74
C LEU A 429 -7.73 52.37 -31.55
N GLY A 430 -6.93 51.51 -32.21
CA GLY A 430 -7.42 50.42 -33.02
C GLY A 430 -7.93 50.76 -34.41
N CYS A 431 -7.94 52.03 -34.79
CA CYS A 431 -8.37 52.42 -36.12
C CYS A 431 -7.22 52.76 -37.05
N PRO A 432 -7.33 52.47 -38.36
CA PRO A 432 -6.39 52.98 -39.33
C PRO A 432 -6.54 54.48 -39.49
N ALA A 433 -5.46 55.16 -39.81
CA ALA A 433 -5.54 56.58 -40.18
C ALA A 433 -6.42 56.78 -41.44
N GLY A 434 -7.27 57.76 -41.37
CA GLY A 434 -8.09 58.14 -42.53
C GLY A 434 -7.26 58.69 -43.66
N ASP A 435 -7.74 58.54 -44.89
CA ASP A 435 -7.27 59.17 -46.11
C ASP A 435 -8.53 59.76 -46.80
N ARG A 436 -8.76 61.03 -46.52
CA ARG A 436 -10.04 61.70 -46.78
C ARG A 436 -10.27 61.99 -48.26
N ASP A 437 -9.23 62.29 -48.97
CA ASP A 437 -9.29 62.58 -50.42
C ASP A 437 -8.89 61.39 -51.31
N ASN A 438 -8.54 60.23 -50.64
CA ASN A 438 -8.17 58.94 -51.29
C ASN A 438 -6.99 59.05 -52.23
N ASP A 439 -6.00 59.87 -51.88
CA ASP A 439 -4.81 60.05 -52.70
C ASP A 439 -3.64 59.09 -52.38
N GLY A 440 -3.84 58.27 -51.31
CA GLY A 440 -2.85 57.28 -50.85
C GLY A 440 -1.87 57.83 -49.79
N VAL A 441 -2.11 59.09 -49.30
CA VAL A 441 -1.41 59.67 -48.18
C VAL A 441 -2.42 59.81 -47.04
N VAL A 442 -2.14 59.18 -45.90
CA VAL A 442 -3.07 59.23 -44.75
C VAL A 442 -3.14 60.62 -44.11
N ASP A 443 -4.35 61.06 -43.66
CA ASP A 443 -4.62 62.38 -43.11
C ASP A 443 -3.55 62.88 -42.13
N PRO A 444 -2.99 62.10 -41.17
CA PRO A 444 -1.95 62.59 -40.26
C PRO A 444 -0.60 62.92 -40.93
N GLN A 445 -0.37 62.43 -42.12
CA GLN A 445 0.85 62.66 -42.89
C GLN A 445 0.63 63.58 -44.08
N ASP A 446 -0.63 63.81 -44.40
CA ASP A 446 -1.02 64.63 -45.54
C ASP A 446 -1.06 66.12 -45.18
N LEU A 447 -0.37 66.94 -45.95
CA LEU A 447 -0.39 68.42 -45.79
C LEU A 447 -1.59 69.07 -46.47
N CYS A 448 -2.31 68.34 -47.35
CA CYS A 448 -3.51 68.77 -48.01
C CYS A 448 -4.65 67.73 -47.92
N PRO A 449 -5.12 67.35 -46.75
CA PRO A 449 -5.93 66.15 -46.54
C PRO A 449 -7.37 66.22 -47.12
N ASP A 450 -7.72 67.29 -47.79
CA ASP A 450 -8.98 67.47 -48.49
C ASP A 450 -8.78 67.66 -50.01
N VAL A 451 -7.56 67.56 -50.50
CA VAL A 451 -7.22 67.83 -51.92
C VAL A 451 -6.28 66.80 -52.46
N HIS A 452 -6.77 65.87 -53.27
CA HIS A 452 -6.02 64.76 -53.87
C HIS A 452 -4.76 65.28 -54.59
N LYS A 453 -3.61 64.64 -54.36
CA LYS A 453 -2.27 65.05 -54.87
C LYS A 453 -2.11 65.06 -56.38
N GLY A 454 -3.15 64.51 -57.08
CA GLY A 454 -3.12 64.52 -58.57
C GLY A 454 -2.06 63.63 -59.21
N GLU A 455 -1.93 63.74 -60.56
CA GLU A 455 -0.94 62.93 -61.28
C GLU A 455 0.49 63.44 -61.06
N VAL A 456 0.65 64.73 -60.76
CA VAL A 456 1.94 65.34 -60.43
C VAL A 456 1.87 65.91 -59.03
N PRO A 457 2.35 65.20 -58.01
CA PRO A 457 2.40 65.66 -56.65
C PRO A 457 3.47 66.73 -56.42
N ASP A 458 3.24 67.61 -55.42
CA ASP A 458 4.22 68.59 -54.97
C ASP A 458 5.39 67.88 -54.24
N PRO A 459 6.63 67.94 -54.81
CA PRO A 459 7.76 67.21 -54.16
C PRO A 459 8.15 67.77 -52.80
N ALA A 460 7.68 68.97 -52.41
CA ALA A 460 7.99 69.64 -51.20
C ALA A 460 6.85 69.48 -50.14
N LYS A 461 5.64 69.07 -50.61
CA LYS A 461 4.46 68.97 -49.73
C LYS A 461 3.75 67.65 -49.95
N LEU A 462 4.02 66.70 -49.09
CA LEU A 462 3.41 65.37 -49.14
C LEU A 462 1.89 65.45 -49.13
N GLY A 463 1.22 64.75 -50.08
CA GLY A 463 -0.21 64.74 -50.22
C GLY A 463 -0.82 65.99 -50.93
N CYS A 464 -0.01 66.89 -51.39
CA CYS A 464 -0.50 68.07 -52.14
C CYS A 464 -0.25 67.96 -53.63
N PRO A 465 -1.14 68.46 -54.48
CA PRO A 465 -0.84 68.60 -55.90
C PRO A 465 0.21 69.70 -56.16
N ALA A 466 1.00 69.53 -57.20
CA ALA A 466 1.93 70.56 -57.64
C ALA A 466 1.15 71.79 -58.05
N GLY A 467 1.68 72.96 -57.65
CA GLY A 467 1.14 74.24 -58.08
C GLY A 467 1.35 74.47 -59.59
N ASP A 468 0.45 75.30 -60.20
CA ASP A 468 0.57 75.91 -61.50
C ASP A 468 0.34 77.40 -61.23
N ARG A 469 1.44 78.12 -61.21
CA ARG A 469 1.47 79.51 -60.67
C ARG A 469 0.99 80.48 -61.70
N ASP A 470 1.27 80.31 -62.94
CA ASP A 470 0.88 81.19 -64.04
C ASP A 470 -0.41 80.73 -64.74
N LYS A 471 -0.87 79.45 -64.39
CA LYS A 471 -2.14 78.85 -64.84
C LYS A 471 -2.12 78.60 -66.39
N ASP A 472 -0.96 78.22 -66.95
CA ASP A 472 -0.85 77.88 -68.35
C ASP A 472 -1.22 76.43 -68.63
N GLY A 473 -1.41 75.60 -67.60
CA GLY A 473 -1.76 74.20 -67.64
C GLY A 473 -0.55 73.28 -67.49
N VAL A 474 0.64 73.83 -67.27
CA VAL A 474 1.86 73.09 -66.93
C VAL A 474 2.18 73.35 -65.47
N VAL A 475 2.25 72.30 -64.67
CA VAL A 475 2.54 72.44 -63.24
C VAL A 475 3.97 72.91 -62.95
N ASP A 476 4.21 73.75 -61.93
CA ASP A 476 5.49 74.39 -61.59
C ASP A 476 6.74 73.46 -61.70
N PRO A 477 6.71 72.20 -61.19
CA PRO A 477 7.89 71.30 -61.31
C PRO A 477 8.22 70.83 -62.74
N GLN A 478 7.28 70.95 -63.66
CA GLN A 478 7.44 70.57 -65.11
C GLN A 478 7.52 71.77 -66.04
N ASP A 479 7.25 72.97 -65.50
CA ASP A 479 7.31 74.22 -66.27
C ASP A 479 8.71 74.83 -66.24
N LEU A 480 9.22 75.16 -67.42
CA LEU A 480 10.51 75.82 -67.61
C LEU A 480 10.48 77.31 -67.34
N CYS A 481 9.25 77.94 -67.30
CA CYS A 481 9.04 79.36 -67.11
C CYS A 481 7.84 79.57 -66.13
N PRO A 482 7.85 79.09 -64.87
CA PRO A 482 6.70 78.97 -63.96
C PRO A 482 6.09 80.26 -63.47
N ASP A 483 6.54 81.42 -63.98
CA ASP A 483 6.01 82.76 -63.72
C ASP A 483 5.52 83.44 -64.96
N VAL A 484 5.47 82.78 -66.16
CA VAL A 484 5.08 83.39 -67.45
C VAL A 484 4.15 82.43 -68.21
N HIS A 485 2.85 82.89 -68.23
CA HIS A 485 1.77 82.20 -68.92
C HIS A 485 1.90 82.09 -70.39
#